data_5e443e89477cc0db34ea9b3252fb1a11
#
_entry.id   5e443e89477cc0db34ea9b3252fb1a11
#
_cell.length_a   1.000
_cell.length_b   1.000
_cell.length_c   1.000
_cell.angle_alpha   90.00
_cell.angle_beta   90.00
_cell.angle_gamma   90.00
#
_symmetry.space_group_name_H-M   'P 1'
#
loop_
_entity.id
_entity.type
_entity.pdbx_description
1 polymer ?
#
loop_
_entity_poly.entity_id
_entity_poly.type
_entity_poly.pdbx_seq_one_letter_code
_entity_poly.pdbx_strand_id
1 'polypeptide(L)'
;MSNLIQRPQVKEKYDNYINGKWTAPSTGQYFEVVSPVDGKLFSKAAHSAKLDVEMAVDAATVAFASWSQTSATERSIILNKIADRIEANLEFIAAVETMDNGKAVRETMAADIPLAIDHFRYFASVIRAEEGSITELDKDTVSIIVHEPLGVIAQIIPWNFPILMATWKLAPALAAGNCVVLKPAESTPISIMVLMELIEDLLPAGVVNIVNGFGAELGRTLVTNPKVAKAAFTGSTATGRMVMQYATENIIPVTLELGGKSPNIFFPSVMDEDDAFLDKAIEGAVLFALNQGEVCTCPSRLLIHESIYDAFIAKVLERVKAIKVGHPLDPTVMMGAQASQIQKDKILSYIKLGKEEGAELLCGGDVNHLGDELGGGYYIQPTLFKGHNKMRIFQEEIFGPVLAVTTFKTTEEALEIANDTLYGLGAGVWTRDAHELYQVPRAIHAGRVWVNQYHAYPAGAPFGGYKQSGIGREN
;
A
#
# COMPACT_ATOMS: atom_id res chain seq x y z
N MET A 1 -34.19 4.32 1.47
CA MET A 1 -33.59 3.16 0.80
C MET A 1 -32.09 3.35 0.93
N SER A 2 -31.34 2.35 1.41
CA SER A 2 -29.89 2.46 1.54
C SER A 2 -29.28 2.61 0.15
N ASN A 3 -28.42 3.61 -0.07
CA ASN A 3 -27.61 3.79 -1.29
C ASN A 3 -26.42 2.80 -1.35
N LEU A 4 -26.55 1.63 -0.74
CA LEU A 4 -25.49 0.62 -0.72
C LEU A 4 -25.25 0.07 -2.13
N ILE A 5 -23.97 0.07 -2.52
CA ILE A 5 -23.53 -0.73 -3.67
C ILE A 5 -23.80 -2.20 -3.36
N GLN A 6 -24.24 -2.95 -4.36
CA GLN A 6 -24.55 -4.36 -4.18
C GLN A 6 -23.31 -5.15 -3.75
N ARG A 7 -23.47 -6.02 -2.73
CA ARG A 7 -22.40 -6.96 -2.35
C ARG A 7 -21.99 -7.80 -3.56
N PRO A 8 -20.70 -7.82 -3.93
CA PRO A 8 -20.24 -8.52 -5.11
C PRO A 8 -20.36 -10.03 -4.94
N GLN A 9 -20.68 -10.71 -6.04
CA GLN A 9 -20.67 -12.16 -6.10
C GLN A 9 -19.29 -12.64 -6.53
N VAL A 10 -18.66 -13.46 -5.71
CA VAL A 10 -17.36 -14.09 -5.96
C VAL A 10 -17.48 -15.60 -5.87
N LYS A 11 -16.50 -16.35 -6.36
CA LYS A 11 -16.50 -17.82 -6.23
C LYS A 11 -16.46 -18.25 -4.77
N GLU A 12 -17.03 -19.40 -4.46
CA GLU A 12 -16.99 -20.01 -3.13
C GLU A 12 -15.54 -20.31 -2.71
N LYS A 13 -14.68 -20.67 -3.69
CA LYS A 13 -13.26 -20.92 -3.48
C LYS A 13 -12.43 -20.56 -4.71
N TYR A 14 -11.18 -20.17 -4.49
CA TYR A 14 -10.18 -19.90 -5.51
C TYR A 14 -9.00 -20.84 -5.40
N ASP A 15 -8.66 -21.49 -6.51
CA ASP A 15 -7.44 -22.22 -6.72
C ASP A 15 -6.25 -21.27 -6.92
N ASN A 16 -5.01 -21.76 -6.97
CA ASN A 16 -3.88 -20.99 -7.49
C ASN A 16 -4.04 -20.74 -8.99
N TYR A 17 -3.39 -19.72 -9.51
CA TYR A 17 -3.28 -19.51 -10.95
C TYR A 17 -1.84 -19.77 -11.39
N ILE A 18 -1.61 -20.91 -12.07
CA ILE A 18 -0.27 -21.36 -12.44
C ILE A 18 -0.28 -21.79 -13.91
N ASN A 19 0.69 -21.29 -14.69
CA ASN A 19 0.85 -21.64 -16.11
C ASN A 19 -0.41 -21.47 -16.95
N GLY A 20 -1.13 -20.37 -16.75
CA GLY A 20 -2.36 -20.05 -17.49
C GLY A 20 -3.58 -20.89 -17.07
N LYS A 21 -3.56 -21.55 -15.89
CA LYS A 21 -4.62 -22.43 -15.42
C LYS A 21 -4.90 -22.24 -13.94
N TRP A 22 -6.17 -22.36 -13.58
CA TRP A 22 -6.61 -22.52 -12.20
C TRP A 22 -6.22 -23.92 -11.72
N THR A 23 -5.32 -23.98 -10.74
CA THR A 23 -4.67 -25.21 -10.26
C THR A 23 -4.94 -25.39 -8.78
N ALA A 24 -5.60 -26.47 -8.41
CA ALA A 24 -5.84 -26.80 -7.01
C ALA A 24 -4.51 -26.89 -6.24
N PRO A 25 -4.46 -26.47 -4.97
CA PRO A 25 -3.24 -26.55 -4.18
C PRO A 25 -2.81 -28.02 -4.00
N SER A 26 -1.50 -28.26 -4.02
CA SER A 26 -0.92 -29.61 -3.88
C SER A 26 -1.31 -30.29 -2.57
N THR A 27 -1.67 -29.52 -1.56
CA THR A 27 -2.20 -30.00 -0.27
C THR A 27 -3.64 -30.48 -0.35
N GLY A 28 -4.40 -30.05 -1.37
CA GLY A 28 -5.86 -30.20 -1.45
C GLY A 28 -6.63 -29.33 -0.43
N GLN A 29 -5.94 -28.46 0.31
CA GLN A 29 -6.52 -27.66 1.40
C GLN A 29 -6.79 -26.20 0.97
N TYR A 30 -7.78 -25.58 1.62
CA TYR A 30 -8.15 -24.19 1.44
C TYR A 30 -8.34 -23.54 2.81
N PHE A 31 -7.97 -22.28 2.93
CA PHE A 31 -8.22 -21.50 4.13
C PHE A 31 -9.39 -20.53 3.89
N GLU A 32 -10.07 -20.19 4.97
CA GLU A 32 -11.20 -19.26 4.94
C GLU A 32 -10.73 -17.82 4.86
N VAL A 33 -11.33 -17.02 3.98
CA VAL A 33 -11.16 -15.59 3.88
C VAL A 33 -12.42 -14.94 4.42
N VAL A 34 -12.29 -14.27 5.54
CA VAL A 34 -13.39 -13.63 6.27
C VAL A 34 -13.43 -12.15 5.90
N SER A 35 -14.60 -11.66 5.51
CA SER A 35 -14.78 -10.23 5.26
C SER A 35 -14.71 -9.46 6.59
N PRO A 36 -13.85 -8.44 6.69
CA PRO A 36 -13.76 -7.59 7.88
C PRO A 36 -15.01 -6.72 8.08
N VAL A 37 -15.85 -6.60 7.07
CA VAL A 37 -17.07 -5.78 7.07
C VAL A 37 -18.09 -6.32 8.06
N ASP A 38 -18.29 -7.64 8.09
CA ASP A 38 -19.32 -8.30 8.89
C ASP A 38 -18.81 -9.51 9.68
N GLY A 39 -17.52 -9.84 9.56
CA GLY A 39 -16.91 -11.01 10.19
C GLY A 39 -17.36 -12.35 9.63
N LYS A 40 -18.00 -12.37 8.44
CA LYS A 40 -18.52 -13.58 7.82
C LYS A 40 -17.60 -14.10 6.72
N LEU A 41 -17.70 -15.39 6.42
CA LEU A 41 -16.99 -16.00 5.30
C LEU A 41 -17.33 -15.26 3.99
N PHE A 42 -16.29 -14.79 3.31
CA PHE A 42 -16.39 -14.15 2.00
C PHE A 42 -16.08 -15.13 0.87
N SER A 43 -15.00 -15.90 1.01
CA SER A 43 -14.58 -16.94 0.08
C SER A 43 -13.55 -17.85 0.76
N LYS A 44 -12.99 -18.79 -0.02
CA LYS A 44 -11.83 -19.60 0.39
C LYS A 44 -10.71 -19.45 -0.62
N ALA A 45 -9.46 -19.51 -0.18
CA ALA A 45 -8.28 -19.47 -1.04
C ALA A 45 -7.40 -20.69 -0.83
N ALA A 46 -6.64 -21.06 -1.85
CA ALA A 46 -5.75 -22.23 -1.84
C ALA A 46 -4.74 -22.13 -0.70
N HIS A 47 -4.58 -23.18 0.11
CA HIS A 47 -3.53 -23.33 1.10
C HIS A 47 -2.37 -24.12 0.47
N SER A 48 -1.49 -23.37 -0.17
CA SER A 48 -0.37 -23.94 -0.93
C SER A 48 0.77 -24.40 -0.04
N ALA A 49 1.58 -25.29 -0.58
CA ALA A 49 2.83 -25.78 -0.01
C ALA A 49 4.02 -25.44 -0.93
N LYS A 50 5.20 -25.89 -0.54
CA LYS A 50 6.44 -25.69 -1.28
C LYS A 50 6.33 -26.11 -2.76
N LEU A 51 5.66 -27.24 -3.05
CA LEU A 51 5.50 -27.76 -4.41
C LEU A 51 4.75 -26.77 -5.32
N ASP A 52 3.72 -26.08 -4.81
CA ASP A 52 2.96 -25.10 -5.60
C ASP A 52 3.83 -23.90 -5.99
N VAL A 53 4.68 -23.44 -5.07
CA VAL A 53 5.66 -22.38 -5.33
C VAL A 53 6.68 -22.83 -6.40
N GLU A 54 7.21 -24.05 -6.28
CA GLU A 54 8.15 -24.60 -7.26
C GLU A 54 7.52 -24.70 -8.66
N MET A 55 6.27 -25.19 -8.74
CA MET A 55 5.52 -25.27 -10.00
C MET A 55 5.31 -23.89 -10.61
N ALA A 56 4.97 -22.88 -9.81
CA ALA A 56 4.77 -21.52 -10.29
C ALA A 56 6.07 -20.88 -10.80
N VAL A 57 7.18 -21.07 -10.08
CA VAL A 57 8.50 -20.58 -10.50
C VAL A 57 8.98 -21.29 -11.77
N ASP A 58 8.74 -22.61 -11.90
CA ASP A 58 9.08 -23.39 -13.09
C ASP A 58 8.27 -22.91 -14.31
N ALA A 59 6.97 -22.67 -14.14
CA ALA A 59 6.12 -22.12 -15.19
C ALA A 59 6.60 -20.73 -15.64
N ALA A 60 6.94 -19.86 -14.69
CA ALA A 60 7.48 -18.52 -14.99
C ALA A 60 8.83 -18.61 -15.72
N THR A 61 9.70 -19.55 -15.33
CA THR A 61 11.01 -19.76 -15.98
C THR A 61 10.85 -20.21 -17.44
N VAL A 62 9.91 -21.10 -17.70
CA VAL A 62 9.62 -21.56 -19.09
C VAL A 62 9.05 -20.42 -19.93
N ALA A 63 8.09 -19.65 -19.38
CA ALA A 63 7.46 -18.53 -20.07
C ALA A 63 8.45 -17.40 -20.36
N PHE A 64 9.44 -17.19 -19.51
CA PHE A 64 10.45 -16.15 -19.66
C PHE A 64 11.21 -16.25 -20.97
N ALA A 65 11.51 -17.45 -21.46
CA ALA A 65 12.25 -17.67 -22.71
C ALA A 65 11.58 -17.01 -23.93
N SER A 66 10.24 -16.95 -23.95
CA SER A 66 9.48 -16.30 -25.03
C SER A 66 9.06 -14.88 -24.68
N TRP A 67 8.59 -14.65 -23.45
CA TRP A 67 8.10 -13.34 -23.02
C TRP A 67 9.18 -12.26 -23.05
N SER A 68 10.40 -12.57 -22.63
CA SER A 68 11.55 -11.65 -22.66
C SER A 68 11.95 -11.22 -24.07
N GLN A 69 11.56 -11.97 -25.10
CA GLN A 69 11.85 -11.67 -26.50
C GLN A 69 10.73 -10.86 -27.20
N THR A 70 9.59 -10.61 -26.50
CA THR A 70 8.52 -9.77 -27.05
C THR A 70 9.00 -8.33 -27.17
N SER A 71 8.50 -7.62 -28.17
CA SER A 71 8.82 -6.21 -28.35
C SER A 71 8.17 -5.32 -27.26
N ALA A 72 8.76 -4.16 -26.99
CA ALA A 72 8.16 -3.14 -26.14
C ALA A 72 6.74 -2.77 -26.60
N THR A 73 6.49 -2.76 -27.91
CA THR A 73 5.17 -2.49 -28.49
C THR A 73 4.14 -3.55 -28.13
N GLU A 74 4.48 -4.83 -28.23
CA GLU A 74 3.58 -5.94 -27.86
C GLU A 74 3.23 -5.89 -26.37
N ARG A 75 4.22 -5.70 -25.49
CA ARG A 75 3.98 -5.56 -24.06
C ARG A 75 3.13 -4.34 -23.72
N SER A 76 3.40 -3.18 -24.35
CA SER A 76 2.60 -1.96 -24.22
C SER A 76 1.12 -2.20 -24.57
N ILE A 77 0.84 -2.91 -25.67
CA ILE A 77 -0.54 -3.24 -26.09
C ILE A 77 -1.22 -4.10 -25.02
N ILE A 78 -0.55 -5.11 -24.49
CA ILE A 78 -1.11 -6.00 -23.46
C ILE A 78 -1.42 -5.21 -22.18
N LEU A 79 -0.49 -4.37 -21.71
CA LEU A 79 -0.69 -3.56 -20.50
C LEU A 79 -1.87 -2.58 -20.66
N ASN A 80 -2.03 -1.94 -21.82
CA ASN A 80 -3.19 -1.09 -22.08
C ASN A 80 -4.50 -1.90 -22.07
N LYS A 81 -4.53 -3.11 -22.64
CA LYS A 81 -5.71 -4.00 -22.58
C LYS A 81 -6.04 -4.41 -21.14
N ILE A 82 -5.05 -4.63 -20.30
CA ILE A 82 -5.26 -4.89 -18.87
C ILE A 82 -5.90 -3.66 -18.22
N ALA A 83 -5.37 -2.47 -18.45
CA ALA A 83 -5.94 -1.22 -17.93
C ALA A 83 -7.40 -1.02 -18.38
N ASP A 84 -7.69 -1.22 -19.68
CA ASP A 84 -9.04 -1.11 -20.23
C ASP A 84 -10.00 -2.13 -19.60
N ARG A 85 -9.53 -3.36 -19.36
CA ARG A 85 -10.32 -4.41 -18.71
C ARG A 85 -10.65 -4.08 -17.25
N ILE A 86 -9.69 -3.53 -16.50
CA ILE A 86 -9.89 -3.05 -15.13
C ILE A 86 -10.89 -1.89 -15.13
N GLU A 87 -10.71 -0.91 -16.02
CA GLU A 87 -11.60 0.26 -16.13
C GLU A 87 -13.05 -0.14 -16.46
N ALA A 88 -13.23 -1.08 -17.38
CA ALA A 88 -14.55 -1.60 -17.75
C ALA A 88 -15.27 -2.34 -16.60
N ASN A 89 -14.54 -2.78 -15.58
CA ASN A 89 -15.06 -3.51 -14.42
C ASN A 89 -14.82 -2.77 -13.09
N LEU A 90 -14.56 -1.45 -13.13
CA LEU A 90 -14.12 -0.64 -11.98
C LEU A 90 -15.02 -0.81 -10.76
N GLU A 91 -16.35 -0.64 -10.91
CA GLU A 91 -17.31 -0.72 -9.80
C GLU A 91 -17.31 -2.12 -9.15
N PHE A 92 -17.28 -3.16 -9.96
CA PHE A 92 -17.26 -4.55 -9.47
C PHE A 92 -15.97 -4.84 -8.70
N ILE A 93 -14.79 -4.49 -9.26
CA ILE A 93 -13.49 -4.70 -8.62
C ILE A 93 -13.41 -3.88 -7.33
N ALA A 94 -13.86 -2.63 -7.35
CA ALA A 94 -13.88 -1.77 -6.18
C ALA A 94 -14.74 -2.35 -5.04
N ALA A 95 -15.90 -2.91 -5.37
CA ALA A 95 -16.76 -3.56 -4.39
C ALA A 95 -16.12 -4.85 -3.83
N VAL A 96 -15.42 -5.64 -4.67
CA VAL A 96 -14.69 -6.84 -4.22
C VAL A 96 -13.55 -6.44 -3.28
N GLU A 97 -12.72 -5.45 -3.65
CA GLU A 97 -11.64 -4.92 -2.82
C GLU A 97 -12.15 -4.43 -1.47
N THR A 98 -13.29 -3.70 -1.47
CA THR A 98 -13.98 -3.24 -0.26
C THR A 98 -14.39 -4.40 0.65
N MET A 99 -14.99 -5.46 0.11
CA MET A 99 -15.42 -6.61 0.91
C MET A 99 -14.26 -7.48 1.41
N ASP A 100 -13.18 -7.53 0.65
CA ASP A 100 -11.97 -8.31 0.97
C ASP A 100 -11.12 -7.63 2.05
N ASN A 101 -10.98 -6.28 1.99
CA ASN A 101 -10.10 -5.49 2.84
C ASN A 101 -10.83 -4.72 3.96
N GLY A 102 -12.09 -4.33 3.76
CA GLY A 102 -12.89 -3.52 4.71
C GLY A 102 -12.88 -2.02 4.47
N LYS A 103 -12.06 -1.49 3.54
CA LYS A 103 -12.01 -0.06 3.24
C LYS A 103 -13.30 0.46 2.58
N ALA A 104 -13.55 1.76 2.70
CA ALA A 104 -14.72 2.39 2.14
C ALA A 104 -14.70 2.35 0.59
N VAL A 105 -15.82 1.97 -0.02
CA VAL A 105 -15.95 1.86 -1.48
C VAL A 105 -15.71 3.19 -2.20
N ARG A 106 -15.95 4.32 -1.55
CA ARG A 106 -15.59 5.64 -2.09
C ARG A 106 -14.08 5.77 -2.36
N GLU A 107 -13.24 5.12 -1.57
CA GLU A 107 -11.79 5.14 -1.73
C GLU A 107 -11.35 4.16 -2.82
N THR A 108 -11.89 2.96 -2.86
CA THR A 108 -11.58 1.99 -3.91
C THR A 108 -11.99 2.50 -5.28
N MET A 109 -13.17 3.15 -5.39
CA MET A 109 -13.67 3.72 -6.64
C MET A 109 -12.97 5.00 -7.08
N ALA A 110 -12.57 5.87 -6.14
CA ALA A 110 -12.01 7.18 -6.46
C ALA A 110 -10.46 7.21 -6.47
N ALA A 111 -9.81 6.24 -5.83
CA ALA A 111 -8.36 6.21 -5.68
C ALA A 111 -7.75 4.87 -6.12
N ASP A 112 -8.01 3.76 -5.44
CA ASP A 112 -7.25 2.52 -5.61
C ASP A 112 -7.32 1.97 -7.04
N ILE A 113 -8.52 1.78 -7.55
CA ILE A 113 -8.70 1.21 -8.90
C ILE A 113 -8.30 2.18 -10.01
N PRO A 114 -8.66 3.50 -9.95
CA PRO A 114 -8.14 4.48 -10.90
C PRO A 114 -6.61 4.58 -10.91
N LEU A 115 -5.94 4.54 -9.75
CA LEU A 115 -4.47 4.52 -9.69
C LEU A 115 -3.88 3.24 -10.29
N ALA A 116 -4.52 2.09 -10.07
CA ALA A 116 -4.10 0.84 -10.69
C ALA A 116 -4.18 0.91 -12.23
N ILE A 117 -5.27 1.47 -12.77
CA ILE A 117 -5.44 1.71 -14.21
C ILE A 117 -4.34 2.63 -14.75
N ASP A 118 -4.11 3.76 -14.06
CA ASP A 118 -3.10 4.77 -14.45
C ASP A 118 -1.68 4.17 -14.48
N HIS A 119 -1.31 3.34 -13.49
CA HIS A 119 -0.01 2.68 -13.46
C HIS A 119 0.20 1.71 -14.63
N PHE A 120 -0.80 0.91 -14.99
CA PHE A 120 -0.68 0.07 -16.18
C PHE A 120 -0.51 0.89 -17.45
N ARG A 121 -1.26 1.98 -17.60
CA ARG A 121 -1.15 2.90 -18.76
C ARG A 121 0.18 3.63 -18.78
N TYR A 122 0.67 4.06 -17.62
CA TYR A 122 1.98 4.70 -17.51
C TYR A 122 3.10 3.77 -17.98
N PHE A 123 3.19 2.54 -17.44
CA PHE A 123 4.23 1.60 -17.83
C PHE A 123 4.07 1.08 -19.26
N ALA A 124 2.84 1.00 -19.78
CA ALA A 124 2.59 0.75 -21.19
C ALA A 124 3.17 1.84 -22.10
N SER A 125 3.18 3.08 -21.63
CA SER A 125 3.68 4.24 -22.37
C SER A 125 5.19 4.37 -22.23
N VAL A 126 5.73 4.31 -21.02
CA VAL A 126 7.14 4.58 -20.75
C VAL A 126 8.05 3.53 -21.34
N ILE A 127 7.63 2.26 -21.40
CA ILE A 127 8.47 1.19 -21.97
C ILE A 127 8.77 1.40 -23.47
N ARG A 128 7.92 2.15 -24.18
CA ARG A 128 8.15 2.50 -25.58
C ARG A 128 9.11 3.65 -25.77
N ALA A 129 9.39 4.41 -24.72
CA ALA A 129 10.33 5.51 -24.68
C ALA A 129 11.64 5.12 -23.94
N GLU A 130 11.76 3.87 -23.49
CA GLU A 130 12.98 3.36 -22.86
C GLU A 130 14.11 3.31 -23.86
N GLU A 131 15.22 3.97 -23.54
CA GLU A 131 16.41 4.09 -24.39
C GLU A 131 17.64 3.52 -23.67
N GLY A 132 18.53 2.89 -24.42
CA GLY A 132 19.90 2.64 -23.99
C GLY A 132 20.80 3.85 -24.31
N SER A 133 22.10 3.67 -24.18
CA SER A 133 23.05 4.70 -24.59
C SER A 133 24.20 4.13 -25.40
N ILE A 134 24.73 4.94 -26.34
CA ILE A 134 25.97 4.69 -27.05
C ILE A 134 26.93 5.84 -26.76
N THR A 135 28.14 5.52 -26.31
CA THR A 135 29.23 6.49 -26.11
C THR A 135 30.40 6.10 -27.01
N GLU A 136 30.81 6.98 -27.91
CA GLU A 136 32.04 6.84 -28.65
C GLU A 136 33.22 7.18 -27.74
N LEU A 137 34.08 6.20 -27.46
CA LEU A 137 35.27 6.36 -26.62
C LEU A 137 36.46 6.89 -27.47
N ASP A 138 36.56 6.39 -28.66
CA ASP A 138 37.45 6.86 -29.73
C ASP A 138 36.87 6.40 -31.07
N LYS A 139 37.59 6.72 -32.21
CA LYS A 139 37.10 6.42 -33.55
C LYS A 139 36.91 4.94 -33.89
N ASP A 140 37.47 4.05 -33.07
CA ASP A 140 37.47 2.60 -33.28
C ASP A 140 36.73 1.84 -32.18
N THR A 141 36.29 2.56 -31.11
CA THR A 141 35.68 1.94 -29.92
C THR A 141 34.40 2.63 -29.49
N VAL A 142 33.32 1.87 -29.28
CA VAL A 142 32.07 2.34 -28.72
C VAL A 142 31.71 1.54 -27.46
N SER A 143 31.10 2.21 -26.49
CA SER A 143 30.44 1.60 -25.33
C SER A 143 28.92 1.63 -25.53
N ILE A 144 28.25 0.50 -25.39
CA ILE A 144 26.81 0.38 -25.57
C ILE A 144 26.21 -0.09 -24.24
N ILE A 145 25.19 0.62 -23.75
CA ILE A 145 24.39 0.22 -22.59
C ILE A 145 23.01 -0.20 -23.07
N VAL A 146 22.61 -1.43 -22.74
CA VAL A 146 21.29 -1.98 -23.04
C VAL A 146 20.59 -2.37 -21.73
N HIS A 147 19.25 -2.29 -21.72
CA HIS A 147 18.41 -2.74 -20.63
C HIS A 147 17.83 -4.11 -20.97
N GLU A 148 17.98 -5.07 -20.05
CA GLU A 148 17.52 -6.44 -20.23
C GLU A 148 16.57 -6.84 -19.11
N PRO A 149 15.53 -7.67 -19.37
CA PRO A 149 14.70 -8.24 -18.32
C PRO A 149 15.53 -9.14 -17.39
N LEU A 150 15.24 -9.07 -16.09
CA LEU A 150 15.97 -9.81 -15.06
C LEU A 150 15.69 -11.33 -15.07
N GLY A 151 14.43 -11.71 -15.30
CA GLY A 151 14.00 -13.11 -15.20
C GLY A 151 12.67 -13.28 -14.47
N VAL A 152 12.61 -14.22 -13.52
CA VAL A 152 11.46 -14.46 -12.66
C VAL A 152 11.51 -13.56 -11.44
N ILE A 153 10.46 -12.80 -11.22
CA ILE A 153 10.34 -11.86 -10.09
C ILE A 153 9.39 -12.43 -9.04
N ALA A 154 9.89 -12.64 -7.83
CA ALA A 154 9.06 -12.94 -6.67
C ALA A 154 8.42 -11.66 -6.15
N GLN A 155 7.09 -11.59 -6.16
CA GLN A 155 6.33 -10.44 -5.68
C GLN A 155 5.46 -10.85 -4.48
N ILE A 156 5.67 -10.22 -3.33
CA ILE A 156 4.90 -10.45 -2.10
C ILE A 156 4.26 -9.14 -1.71
N ILE A 157 2.93 -9.11 -1.69
CA ILE A 157 2.15 -7.89 -1.49
C ILE A 157 1.40 -7.90 -0.16
N PRO A 158 1.16 -6.72 0.44
CA PRO A 158 0.43 -6.58 1.69
C PRO A 158 -1.08 -6.61 1.47
N TRP A 159 -1.80 -6.54 2.59
CA TRP A 159 -3.24 -6.61 2.66
C TRP A 159 -3.95 -5.25 2.63
N ASN A 160 -3.25 -4.14 2.78
CA ASN A 160 -3.88 -2.81 2.94
C ASN A 160 -4.29 -2.13 1.62
N PHE A 161 -3.62 -2.44 0.51
CA PHE A 161 -3.95 -2.00 -0.85
C PHE A 161 -3.71 -3.17 -1.82
N PRO A 162 -4.51 -4.25 -1.79
CA PRO A 162 -4.21 -5.46 -2.54
C PRO A 162 -3.98 -5.21 -4.04
N ILE A 163 -4.96 -4.69 -4.75
CA ILE A 163 -4.89 -4.48 -6.21
C ILE A 163 -3.84 -3.42 -6.56
N LEU A 164 -3.79 -2.31 -5.83
CA LEU A 164 -2.83 -1.25 -6.11
C LEU A 164 -1.39 -1.73 -5.92
N MET A 165 -1.09 -2.47 -4.85
CA MET A 165 0.25 -3.00 -4.60
C MET A 165 0.62 -4.14 -5.56
N ALA A 166 -0.34 -4.93 -6.01
CA ALA A 166 -0.13 -5.88 -7.11
C ALA A 166 0.24 -5.13 -8.39
N THR A 167 -0.49 -4.08 -8.74
CA THR A 167 -0.27 -3.29 -9.95
C THR A 167 1.08 -2.59 -9.94
N TRP A 168 1.49 -1.97 -8.83
CA TRP A 168 2.80 -1.32 -8.69
C TRP A 168 3.97 -2.26 -8.98
N LYS A 169 3.78 -3.56 -8.77
CA LYS A 169 4.79 -4.58 -9.02
C LYS A 169 4.62 -5.29 -10.37
N LEU A 170 3.37 -5.60 -10.75
CA LEU A 170 3.08 -6.28 -12.01
C LEU A 170 3.38 -5.39 -13.22
N ALA A 171 2.89 -4.14 -13.22
CA ALA A 171 2.99 -3.28 -14.40
C ALA A 171 4.45 -3.02 -14.83
N PRO A 172 5.40 -2.59 -13.96
CA PRO A 172 6.79 -2.43 -14.35
C PRO A 172 7.48 -3.74 -14.69
N ALA A 173 7.19 -4.84 -13.96
CA ALA A 173 7.82 -6.13 -14.23
C ALA A 173 7.42 -6.66 -15.61
N LEU A 174 6.14 -6.62 -15.95
CA LEU A 174 5.63 -7.05 -17.26
C LEU A 174 6.09 -6.14 -18.39
N ALA A 175 6.09 -4.82 -18.18
CA ALA A 175 6.60 -3.84 -19.13
C ALA A 175 8.05 -4.14 -19.49
N ALA A 176 8.90 -4.42 -18.51
CA ALA A 176 10.30 -4.76 -18.70
C ALA A 176 10.56 -6.18 -19.26
N GLY A 177 9.52 -7.00 -19.49
CA GLY A 177 9.66 -8.35 -20.06
C GLY A 177 9.99 -9.45 -19.03
N ASN A 178 9.76 -9.20 -17.75
CA ASN A 178 9.92 -10.20 -16.69
C ASN A 178 8.67 -11.07 -16.54
N CYS A 179 8.84 -12.29 -16.01
CA CYS A 179 7.75 -13.13 -15.55
C CYS A 179 7.63 -13.08 -14.03
N VAL A 180 6.42 -13.32 -13.50
CA VAL A 180 6.10 -13.05 -12.10
C VAL A 180 5.50 -14.26 -11.40
N VAL A 181 5.93 -14.46 -10.15
CA VAL A 181 5.21 -15.26 -9.15
C VAL A 181 4.76 -14.33 -8.04
N LEU A 182 3.46 -14.07 -7.99
CA LEU A 182 2.81 -13.18 -7.02
C LEU A 182 2.23 -13.98 -5.86
N LYS A 183 2.57 -13.58 -4.64
CA LYS A 183 1.94 -14.07 -3.41
C LYS A 183 1.13 -12.94 -2.76
N PRO A 184 -0.21 -12.97 -2.84
CA PRO A 184 -1.08 -12.06 -2.09
C PRO A 184 -0.97 -12.27 -0.58
N ALA A 185 -1.36 -11.28 0.21
CA ALA A 185 -1.58 -11.49 1.63
C ALA A 185 -2.73 -12.47 1.87
N GLU A 186 -2.58 -13.34 2.87
CA GLU A 186 -3.57 -14.35 3.21
C GLU A 186 -4.91 -13.78 3.68
N SER A 187 -4.91 -12.56 4.19
CA SER A 187 -6.14 -11.90 4.66
C SER A 187 -6.97 -11.26 3.54
N THR A 188 -6.35 -10.94 2.40
CA THR A 188 -7.01 -10.22 1.30
C THR A 188 -6.60 -10.73 -0.09
N PRO A 189 -6.76 -12.03 -0.37
CA PRO A 189 -6.36 -12.60 -1.65
C PRO A 189 -7.44 -12.50 -2.73
N ILE A 190 -8.69 -12.26 -2.36
CA ILE A 190 -9.84 -12.48 -3.26
C ILE A 190 -9.88 -11.44 -4.37
N SER A 191 -9.62 -10.18 -4.07
CA SER A 191 -9.58 -9.12 -5.08
C SER A 191 -8.49 -9.37 -6.15
N ILE A 192 -7.35 -9.96 -5.76
CA ILE A 192 -6.30 -10.36 -6.70
C ILE A 192 -6.71 -11.54 -7.58
N MET A 193 -7.44 -12.52 -7.02
CA MET A 193 -7.94 -13.65 -7.81
C MET A 193 -9.01 -13.21 -8.80
N VAL A 194 -9.89 -12.29 -8.41
CA VAL A 194 -10.88 -11.68 -9.31
C VAL A 194 -10.19 -10.84 -10.40
N LEU A 195 -9.16 -10.07 -10.06
CA LEU A 195 -8.36 -9.38 -11.07
C LEU A 195 -7.79 -10.37 -12.09
N MET A 196 -7.21 -11.49 -11.62
CA MET A 196 -6.67 -12.50 -12.53
C MET A 196 -7.74 -13.13 -13.43
N GLU A 197 -8.95 -13.41 -12.94
CA GLU A 197 -10.08 -13.88 -13.76
C GLU A 197 -10.42 -12.92 -14.89
N LEU A 198 -10.29 -11.62 -14.64
CA LEU A 198 -10.59 -10.59 -15.63
C LEU A 198 -9.51 -10.44 -16.71
N ILE A 199 -8.27 -10.82 -16.44
CA ILE A 199 -7.14 -10.55 -17.33
C ILE A 199 -6.43 -11.81 -17.86
N GLU A 200 -6.85 -13.01 -17.44
CA GLU A 200 -6.16 -14.27 -17.76
C GLU A 200 -6.02 -14.54 -19.27
N ASP A 201 -7.00 -14.11 -20.07
CA ASP A 201 -7.00 -14.25 -21.53
C ASP A 201 -6.05 -13.27 -22.25
N LEU A 202 -5.54 -12.27 -21.55
CA LEU A 202 -4.66 -11.23 -22.11
C LEU A 202 -3.17 -11.58 -22.01
N LEU A 203 -2.82 -12.55 -21.16
CA LEU A 203 -1.43 -12.88 -20.83
C LEU A 203 -1.07 -14.29 -21.31
N PRO A 204 0.12 -14.49 -21.90
CA PRO A 204 0.60 -15.83 -22.18
C PRO A 204 0.74 -16.67 -20.91
N ALA A 205 0.50 -17.99 -21.03
CA ALA A 205 0.62 -18.92 -19.91
C ALA A 205 1.99 -18.81 -19.24
N GLY A 206 2.02 -18.78 -17.92
CA GLY A 206 3.25 -18.72 -17.10
C GLY A 206 3.85 -17.32 -16.93
N VAL A 207 3.42 -16.29 -17.66
CA VAL A 207 3.93 -14.92 -17.51
C VAL A 207 3.57 -14.33 -16.14
N VAL A 208 2.35 -14.55 -15.67
CA VAL A 208 1.90 -14.26 -14.30
C VAL A 208 1.43 -15.56 -13.66
N ASN A 209 1.90 -15.81 -12.46
CA ASN A 209 1.48 -16.92 -11.62
C ASN A 209 1.14 -16.40 -10.24
N ILE A 210 0.04 -16.89 -9.63
CA ILE A 210 -0.41 -16.49 -8.31
C ILE A 210 -0.49 -17.71 -7.41
N VAL A 211 0.20 -17.65 -6.27
CA VAL A 211 0.22 -18.72 -5.26
C VAL A 211 -0.31 -18.16 -3.95
N ASN A 212 -1.46 -18.65 -3.50
CA ASN A 212 -2.06 -18.31 -2.22
C ASN A 212 -1.53 -19.18 -1.10
N GLY A 213 -1.50 -18.64 0.12
CA GLY A 213 -1.04 -19.34 1.31
C GLY A 213 -0.39 -18.39 2.31
N PHE A 214 0.04 -18.94 3.43
CA PHE A 214 0.60 -18.13 4.52
C PHE A 214 2.04 -17.70 4.23
N GLY A 215 2.32 -16.41 4.50
CA GLY A 215 3.64 -15.82 4.25
C GLY A 215 4.77 -16.53 5.02
N ALA A 216 4.50 -16.98 6.24
CA ALA A 216 5.45 -17.72 7.06
C ALA A 216 5.87 -19.07 6.45
N GLU A 217 4.99 -19.71 5.66
CA GLU A 217 5.22 -21.02 5.05
C GLU A 217 5.85 -20.90 3.67
N LEU A 218 5.40 -19.95 2.85
CA LEU A 218 5.77 -19.86 1.44
C LEU A 218 6.86 -18.83 1.15
N GLY A 219 6.98 -17.78 1.97
CA GLY A 219 7.83 -16.63 1.68
C GLY A 219 9.31 -17.00 1.51
N ARG A 220 9.83 -17.83 2.40
CA ARG A 220 11.21 -18.31 2.28
C ARG A 220 11.39 -19.13 1.00
N THR A 221 10.55 -20.12 0.76
CA THR A 221 10.63 -21.01 -0.42
C THR A 221 10.63 -20.21 -1.72
N LEU A 222 9.80 -19.18 -1.80
CA LEU A 222 9.71 -18.33 -2.99
C LEU A 222 10.99 -17.50 -3.19
N VAL A 223 11.48 -16.83 -2.15
CA VAL A 223 12.63 -15.92 -2.26
C VAL A 223 13.95 -16.67 -2.41
N THR A 224 14.09 -17.87 -1.79
CA THR A 224 15.32 -18.67 -1.87
C THR A 224 15.36 -19.62 -3.08
N ASN A 225 14.34 -19.61 -3.93
CA ASN A 225 14.36 -20.43 -5.14
C ASN A 225 15.45 -19.94 -6.10
N PRO A 226 16.40 -20.80 -6.55
CA PRO A 226 17.55 -20.37 -7.35
C PRO A 226 17.19 -19.85 -8.76
N LYS A 227 15.94 -20.04 -9.22
CA LYS A 227 15.43 -19.50 -10.49
C LYS A 227 14.83 -18.10 -10.35
N VAL A 228 14.66 -17.60 -9.13
CA VAL A 228 14.17 -16.24 -8.87
C VAL A 228 15.32 -15.27 -9.01
N ALA A 229 15.11 -14.23 -9.84
CA ALA A 229 16.11 -13.22 -10.16
C ALA A 229 16.03 -11.95 -9.28
N LYS A 230 14.87 -11.67 -8.68
CA LYS A 230 14.64 -10.53 -7.80
C LYS A 230 13.46 -10.79 -6.88
N ALA A 231 13.48 -10.24 -5.68
CA ALA A 231 12.33 -10.18 -4.79
C ALA A 231 11.84 -8.73 -4.62
N ALA A 232 10.54 -8.50 -4.80
CA ALA A 232 9.85 -7.25 -4.53
C ALA A 232 8.83 -7.50 -3.41
N PHE A 233 9.01 -6.83 -2.28
CA PHE A 233 8.22 -7.02 -1.08
C PHE A 233 7.67 -5.69 -0.57
N THR A 234 6.38 -5.67 -0.24
CA THR A 234 5.77 -4.60 0.55
C THR A 234 5.10 -5.21 1.77
N GLY A 235 5.39 -4.67 2.96
CA GLY A 235 4.83 -5.16 4.22
C GLY A 235 5.53 -4.64 5.46
N SER A 236 5.48 -5.40 6.56
CA SER A 236 6.09 -4.97 7.82
C SER A 236 7.63 -4.95 7.75
N THR A 237 8.24 -4.02 8.50
CA THR A 237 9.72 -3.95 8.61
C THR A 237 10.33 -5.24 9.11
N ALA A 238 9.67 -5.95 10.04
CA ALA A 238 10.15 -7.24 10.54
C ALA A 238 10.21 -8.30 9.43
N THR A 239 9.16 -8.42 8.62
CA THR A 239 9.12 -9.34 7.49
C THR A 239 10.10 -8.93 6.38
N GLY A 240 10.24 -7.63 6.11
CA GLY A 240 11.20 -7.12 5.14
C GLY A 240 12.65 -7.51 5.46
N ARG A 241 13.03 -7.48 6.74
CA ARG A 241 14.35 -7.98 7.19
C ARG A 241 14.53 -9.47 6.88
N MET A 242 13.50 -10.30 7.08
CA MET A 242 13.56 -11.73 6.74
C MET A 242 13.69 -11.93 5.23
N VAL A 243 12.91 -11.20 4.43
CA VAL A 243 13.01 -11.26 2.95
C VAL A 243 14.42 -10.91 2.48
N MET A 244 15.01 -9.85 3.05
CA MET A 244 16.39 -9.47 2.75
C MET A 244 17.40 -10.56 3.13
N GLN A 245 17.23 -11.21 4.29
CA GLN A 245 18.05 -12.35 4.69
C GLN A 245 17.90 -13.54 3.73
N TYR A 246 16.68 -13.86 3.30
CA TYR A 246 16.46 -14.94 2.34
C TYR A 246 17.11 -14.64 0.97
N ALA A 247 17.03 -13.42 0.51
CA ALA A 247 17.64 -13.01 -0.75
C ALA A 247 19.17 -13.19 -0.79
N THR A 248 19.85 -13.17 0.37
CA THR A 248 21.29 -13.40 0.44
C THR A 248 21.70 -14.82 0.06
N GLU A 249 20.81 -15.82 0.15
CA GLU A 249 21.13 -17.20 -0.22
C GLU A 249 21.54 -17.33 -1.71
N ASN A 250 20.91 -16.50 -2.58
CA ASN A 250 21.20 -16.49 -4.02
C ASN A 250 21.77 -15.15 -4.52
N ILE A 251 22.06 -14.22 -3.60
CA ILE A 251 22.61 -12.86 -3.91
C ILE A 251 21.70 -12.11 -4.90
N ILE A 252 20.38 -12.23 -4.75
CA ILE A 252 19.41 -11.55 -5.63
C ILE A 252 19.09 -10.14 -5.10
N PRO A 253 18.85 -9.17 -6.00
CA PRO A 253 18.42 -7.83 -5.61
C PRO A 253 17.02 -7.85 -4.97
N VAL A 254 16.79 -6.91 -4.06
CA VAL A 254 15.50 -6.71 -3.41
C VAL A 254 15.02 -5.27 -3.55
N THR A 255 13.71 -5.09 -3.69
CA THR A 255 13.02 -3.84 -3.42
C THR A 255 12.09 -4.07 -2.23
N LEU A 256 12.26 -3.29 -1.17
CA LEU A 256 11.52 -3.42 0.08
C LEU A 256 10.79 -2.10 0.36
N GLU A 257 9.47 -2.14 0.41
CA GLU A 257 8.62 -1.06 0.87
C GLU A 257 8.01 -1.45 2.22
N LEU A 258 8.41 -0.73 3.27
CA LEU A 258 8.17 -1.14 4.66
C LEU A 258 7.35 -0.09 5.41
N GLY A 259 7.29 -0.23 6.73
CA GLY A 259 6.51 0.63 7.59
C GLY A 259 6.96 2.09 7.66
N GLY A 260 6.11 2.93 8.22
CA GLY A 260 6.35 4.34 8.41
C GLY A 260 5.78 4.88 9.73
N LYS A 261 6.26 6.06 10.12
CA LYS A 261 5.70 6.88 11.21
C LYS A 261 5.77 8.34 10.79
N SER A 262 5.02 8.66 9.75
CA SER A 262 5.16 9.89 8.98
C SER A 262 4.75 11.12 9.78
N PRO A 263 5.61 12.16 9.87
CA PRO A 263 5.24 13.44 10.44
C PRO A 263 4.41 14.26 9.45
N ASN A 264 3.44 15.00 9.97
CA ASN A 264 2.66 15.99 9.24
C ASN A 264 2.74 17.31 10.00
N ILE A 265 3.44 18.30 9.44
CA ILE A 265 3.93 19.50 10.13
C ILE A 265 3.10 20.72 9.70
N PHE A 266 2.57 21.46 10.68
CA PHE A 266 1.73 22.62 10.44
C PHE A 266 2.35 23.86 11.07
N PHE A 267 2.77 24.81 10.21
CA PHE A 267 3.41 26.07 10.59
C PHE A 267 2.40 27.18 10.88
N PRO A 268 2.76 28.26 11.58
CA PRO A 268 1.83 29.34 11.99
C PRO A 268 1.02 29.93 10.85
N SER A 269 1.66 30.15 9.71
CA SER A 269 1.04 30.79 8.54
C SER A 269 -0.17 30.04 7.96
N VAL A 270 -0.39 28.78 8.33
CA VAL A 270 -1.60 28.02 7.96
C VAL A 270 -2.87 28.73 8.48
N MET A 271 -2.78 29.40 9.64
CA MET A 271 -3.91 30.06 10.31
C MET A 271 -4.03 31.58 9.99
N ASP A 272 -3.20 32.14 9.11
CA ASP A 272 -3.22 33.56 8.78
C ASP A 272 -4.53 34.03 8.16
N GLU A 273 -5.20 33.14 7.40
CA GLU A 273 -6.48 33.43 6.73
C GLU A 273 -7.44 32.23 6.89
N ASP A 274 -8.74 32.53 7.09
CA ASP A 274 -9.79 31.48 7.11
C ASP A 274 -10.34 31.30 5.68
N ASP A 275 -9.61 30.53 4.89
CA ASP A 275 -9.81 30.33 3.46
C ASP A 275 -9.78 28.86 3.04
N ALA A 276 -9.88 28.60 1.75
CA ALA A 276 -9.81 27.26 1.16
C ALA A 276 -8.48 26.54 1.45
N PHE A 277 -7.38 27.26 1.69
CA PHE A 277 -6.11 26.66 2.06
C PHE A 277 -6.13 26.12 3.49
N LEU A 278 -6.70 26.87 4.44
CA LEU A 278 -6.89 26.40 5.81
C LEU A 278 -7.81 25.17 5.83
N ASP A 279 -8.93 25.18 5.08
CA ASP A 279 -9.82 24.03 4.99
C ASP A 279 -9.08 22.78 4.45
N LYS A 280 -8.27 22.96 3.41
CA LYS A 280 -7.42 21.90 2.86
C LYS A 280 -6.35 21.41 3.86
N ALA A 281 -5.78 22.31 4.66
CA ALA A 281 -4.81 21.94 5.68
C ALA A 281 -5.46 21.12 6.83
N ILE A 282 -6.68 21.49 7.25
CA ILE A 282 -7.46 20.72 8.22
C ILE A 282 -7.81 19.36 7.65
N GLU A 283 -8.23 19.26 6.39
CA GLU A 283 -8.43 17.97 5.71
C GLU A 283 -7.14 17.14 5.70
N GLY A 284 -6.00 17.75 5.38
CA GLY A 284 -4.68 17.11 5.44
C GLY A 284 -4.31 16.56 6.82
N ALA A 285 -4.78 17.20 7.89
CA ALA A 285 -4.56 16.71 9.27
C ALA A 285 -5.41 15.49 9.60
N VAL A 286 -6.58 15.31 8.97
CA VAL A 286 -7.48 14.18 9.25
C VAL A 286 -7.28 12.98 8.31
N LEU A 287 -6.39 13.08 7.33
CA LEU A 287 -6.05 11.97 6.43
C LEU A 287 -5.39 10.76 7.12
N PHE A 288 -5.11 10.85 8.42
CA PHE A 288 -4.73 9.66 9.21
C PHE A 288 -5.84 8.61 9.27
N ALA A 289 -7.09 8.98 9.00
CA ALA A 289 -8.24 8.07 8.95
C ALA A 289 -8.51 7.50 7.54
N LEU A 290 -7.84 8.00 6.49
CA LEU A 290 -7.91 7.45 5.15
C LEU A 290 -7.52 5.96 5.18
N ASN A 291 -8.25 5.12 4.44
CA ASN A 291 -8.05 3.67 4.47
C ASN A 291 -8.00 3.12 5.90
N GLN A 292 -8.86 3.61 6.79
CA GLN A 292 -8.90 3.35 8.25
C GLN A 292 -7.54 3.42 8.97
N GLY A 293 -6.64 4.27 8.46
CA GLY A 293 -5.28 4.44 8.98
C GLY A 293 -4.30 3.33 8.59
N GLU A 294 -4.71 2.39 7.76
CA GLU A 294 -3.91 1.25 7.30
C GLU A 294 -3.09 1.61 6.05
N VAL A 295 -2.30 2.68 6.19
CA VAL A 295 -1.46 3.26 5.14
C VAL A 295 -0.02 3.36 5.62
N CYS A 296 0.93 2.85 4.85
CA CYS A 296 2.36 2.90 5.21
C CYS A 296 2.89 4.34 5.37
N THR A 297 2.36 5.28 4.59
CA THR A 297 2.65 6.72 4.68
C THR A 297 1.64 7.49 5.52
N CYS A 298 0.79 6.82 6.30
CA CYS A 298 -0.21 7.47 7.17
C CYS A 298 0.43 8.64 7.93
N PRO A 299 -0.15 9.88 7.87
CA PRO A 299 0.33 11.03 8.63
C PRO A 299 0.00 10.86 10.13
N SER A 300 0.61 9.86 10.74
CA SER A 300 0.27 9.35 12.08
C SER A 300 0.90 10.14 13.23
N ARG A 301 1.78 11.12 12.91
CA ARG A 301 2.26 12.13 13.87
C ARG A 301 1.88 13.52 13.36
N LEU A 302 1.08 14.24 14.14
CA LEU A 302 0.66 15.61 13.85
C LEU A 302 1.52 16.57 14.69
N LEU A 303 2.37 17.34 14.02
CA LEU A 303 3.24 18.34 14.63
C LEU A 303 2.66 19.72 14.35
N ILE A 304 2.24 20.46 15.39
CA ILE A 304 1.59 21.75 15.26
C ILE A 304 2.43 22.81 15.98
N HIS A 305 2.71 23.93 15.33
CA HIS A 305 3.39 25.04 16.01
C HIS A 305 2.54 25.52 17.21
N GLU A 306 3.21 25.75 18.36
CA GLU A 306 2.52 26.03 19.63
C GLU A 306 1.58 27.23 19.55
N SER A 307 1.92 28.27 18.76
CA SER A 307 1.13 29.49 18.65
C SER A 307 -0.25 29.30 18.01
N ILE A 308 -0.43 28.25 17.21
CA ILE A 308 -1.70 27.95 16.53
C ILE A 308 -2.40 26.71 17.09
N TYR A 309 -1.79 26.02 18.07
CA TYR A 309 -2.23 24.71 18.52
C TYR A 309 -3.71 24.68 18.92
N ASP A 310 -4.13 25.56 19.85
CA ASP A 310 -5.48 25.49 20.41
C ASP A 310 -6.57 25.75 19.33
N ALA A 311 -6.35 26.75 18.48
CA ALA A 311 -7.30 27.09 17.42
C ALA A 311 -7.34 26.02 16.30
N PHE A 312 -6.17 25.50 15.91
CA PHE A 312 -6.07 24.50 14.85
C PHE A 312 -6.60 23.15 15.28
N ILE A 313 -6.21 22.67 16.50
CA ILE A 313 -6.68 21.35 16.98
C ILE A 313 -8.18 21.31 17.22
N ALA A 314 -8.80 22.43 17.61
CA ALA A 314 -10.25 22.52 17.74
C ALA A 314 -10.96 22.26 16.40
N LYS A 315 -10.48 22.87 15.29
CA LYS A 315 -10.99 22.63 13.93
C LYS A 315 -10.74 21.18 13.46
N VAL A 316 -9.58 20.63 13.76
CA VAL A 316 -9.26 19.22 13.47
C VAL A 316 -10.20 18.28 14.20
N LEU A 317 -10.44 18.47 15.49
CA LEU A 317 -11.34 17.63 16.29
C LEU A 317 -12.78 17.70 15.81
N GLU A 318 -13.26 18.87 15.37
CA GLU A 318 -14.56 19.01 14.75
C GLU A 318 -14.66 18.17 13.46
N ARG A 319 -13.63 18.24 12.60
CA ARG A 319 -13.57 17.47 11.34
C ARG A 319 -13.49 15.96 11.61
N VAL A 320 -12.72 15.52 12.61
CA VAL A 320 -12.62 14.11 13.02
C VAL A 320 -13.95 13.55 13.50
N LYS A 321 -14.71 14.33 14.28
CA LYS A 321 -16.06 13.96 14.75
C LYS A 321 -17.07 13.80 13.60
N ALA A 322 -16.83 14.46 12.47
CA ALA A 322 -17.66 14.36 11.28
C ALA A 322 -17.33 13.14 10.39
N ILE A 323 -16.25 12.38 10.69
CA ILE A 323 -15.89 11.17 9.95
C ILE A 323 -16.99 10.12 10.14
N LYS A 324 -17.70 9.82 9.07
CA LYS A 324 -18.74 8.79 9.06
C LYS A 324 -18.10 7.41 8.97
N VAL A 325 -18.14 6.66 10.07
CA VAL A 325 -17.75 5.24 10.11
C VAL A 325 -19.01 4.40 9.89
N GLY A 326 -18.98 3.40 8.99
CA GLY A 326 -20.18 2.65 8.70
C GLY A 326 -19.98 1.51 7.71
N HIS A 327 -21.05 1.06 7.06
CA HIS A 327 -21.00 -0.02 6.06
C HIS A 327 -20.13 0.42 4.87
N PRO A 328 -19.01 -0.24 4.58
CA PRO A 328 -18.05 0.23 3.58
C PRO A 328 -18.61 0.32 2.15
N LEU A 329 -19.65 -0.44 1.80
CA LEU A 329 -20.34 -0.34 0.50
C LEU A 329 -21.32 0.84 0.41
N ASP A 330 -21.49 1.66 1.47
CA ASP A 330 -22.20 2.94 1.39
C ASP A 330 -21.23 4.02 0.88
N PRO A 331 -21.46 4.63 -0.31
CA PRO A 331 -20.57 5.65 -0.87
C PRO A 331 -20.43 6.91 -0.01
N THR A 332 -21.31 7.11 0.97
CA THR A 332 -21.25 8.25 1.91
C THR A 332 -20.39 7.96 3.15
N VAL A 333 -19.98 6.71 3.36
CA VAL A 333 -19.11 6.31 4.45
C VAL A 333 -17.67 6.74 4.14
N MET A 334 -17.00 7.31 5.14
CA MET A 334 -15.64 7.84 5.01
C MET A 334 -14.59 6.85 5.52
N MET A 335 -14.93 6.03 6.50
CA MET A 335 -14.01 5.03 7.08
C MET A 335 -14.74 3.70 7.27
N GLY A 336 -14.11 2.63 6.80
CA GLY A 336 -14.61 1.26 6.88
C GLY A 336 -14.08 0.48 8.08
N ALA A 337 -14.03 -0.86 7.95
CA ALA A 337 -13.51 -1.79 8.95
C ALA A 337 -12.00 -1.98 8.82
N GLN A 338 -11.32 -2.30 9.91
CA GLN A 338 -9.92 -2.75 9.90
C GLN A 338 -9.82 -4.10 9.18
N ALA A 339 -8.73 -4.35 8.47
CA ALA A 339 -8.61 -5.50 7.57
C ALA A 339 -8.69 -6.87 8.24
N SER A 340 -8.48 -6.97 9.55
CA SER A 340 -8.54 -8.23 10.29
C SER A 340 -8.74 -8.04 11.78
N GLN A 341 -9.20 -9.11 12.46
CA GLN A 341 -9.28 -9.13 13.93
C GLN A 341 -7.90 -8.90 14.58
N ILE A 342 -6.85 -9.50 14.03
CA ILE A 342 -5.46 -9.33 14.52
C ILE A 342 -5.05 -7.86 14.47
N GLN A 343 -5.38 -7.16 13.40
CA GLN A 343 -5.06 -5.75 13.25
C GLN A 343 -5.90 -4.88 14.19
N LYS A 344 -7.19 -5.17 14.35
CA LYS A 344 -8.06 -4.51 15.33
C LYS A 344 -7.48 -4.64 16.74
N ASP A 345 -7.10 -5.85 17.15
CA ASP A 345 -6.54 -6.11 18.48
C ASP A 345 -5.20 -5.39 18.68
N LYS A 346 -4.35 -5.36 17.69
CA LYS A 346 -3.11 -4.57 17.69
C LYS A 346 -3.40 -3.10 17.94
N ILE A 347 -4.33 -2.50 17.21
CA ILE A 347 -4.66 -1.07 17.35
C ILE A 347 -5.18 -0.78 18.75
N LEU A 348 -6.11 -1.61 19.28
CA LEU A 348 -6.64 -1.47 20.64
C LEU A 348 -5.55 -1.59 21.70
N SER A 349 -4.54 -2.45 21.48
CA SER A 349 -3.39 -2.56 22.38
C SER A 349 -2.57 -1.27 22.44
N TYR A 350 -2.38 -0.58 21.31
CA TYR A 350 -1.70 0.72 21.27
C TYR A 350 -2.54 1.86 21.84
N ILE A 351 -3.86 1.84 21.68
CA ILE A 351 -4.77 2.79 22.33
C ILE A 351 -4.66 2.65 23.86
N LYS A 352 -4.64 1.42 24.36
CA LYS A 352 -4.42 1.14 25.77
C LYS A 352 -3.04 1.63 26.23
N LEU A 353 -2.00 1.30 25.47
CA LEU A 353 -0.63 1.72 25.75
C LEU A 353 -0.48 3.25 25.82
N GLY A 354 -1.11 4.00 24.90
CA GLY A 354 -1.07 5.46 24.93
C GLY A 354 -1.67 6.03 26.22
N LYS A 355 -2.78 5.45 26.70
CA LYS A 355 -3.37 5.82 28.00
C LYS A 355 -2.44 5.47 29.17
N GLU A 356 -1.80 4.30 29.15
CA GLU A 356 -0.87 3.84 30.19
C GLU A 356 0.41 4.67 30.25
N GLU A 357 0.91 5.16 29.10
CA GLU A 357 2.06 6.07 29.02
C GLU A 357 1.71 7.53 29.40
N GLY A 358 0.44 7.82 29.70
CA GLY A 358 -0.01 9.14 30.13
C GLY A 358 -0.30 10.12 28.99
N ALA A 359 -0.48 9.65 27.76
CA ALA A 359 -0.95 10.49 26.68
C ALA A 359 -2.40 10.95 26.93
N GLU A 360 -2.69 12.21 26.65
CA GLU A 360 -4.03 12.79 26.78
C GLU A 360 -4.91 12.33 25.59
N LEU A 361 -6.00 11.62 25.88
CA LEU A 361 -6.97 11.22 24.86
C LEU A 361 -7.86 12.42 24.49
N LEU A 362 -7.73 12.91 23.25
CA LEU A 362 -8.52 14.04 22.76
C LEU A 362 -9.87 13.61 22.17
N CYS A 363 -9.94 12.45 21.52
CA CYS A 363 -11.19 11.84 21.03
C CYS A 363 -11.00 10.36 20.67
N GLY A 364 -12.12 9.64 20.50
CA GLY A 364 -12.11 8.22 20.15
C GLY A 364 -11.65 7.34 21.31
N GLY A 365 -10.83 6.35 20.98
CA GLY A 365 -10.16 5.51 22.00
C GLY A 365 -10.85 4.20 22.31
N ASP A 366 -11.74 3.72 21.42
CA ASP A 366 -12.49 2.48 21.62
C ASP A 366 -12.96 1.86 20.28
N VAL A 367 -13.58 0.69 20.38
CA VAL A 367 -14.31 0.04 19.29
C VAL A 367 -15.49 0.90 18.86
N ASN A 368 -15.79 0.88 17.56
CA ASN A 368 -17.02 1.50 17.05
C ASN A 368 -18.12 0.44 16.88
N HIS A 369 -19.17 0.53 17.67
CA HIS A 369 -20.29 -0.42 17.65
C HIS A 369 -21.35 0.03 16.63
N LEU A 370 -21.49 -0.69 15.52
CA LEU A 370 -22.35 -0.31 14.39
C LEU A 370 -23.66 -1.12 14.25
N GLY A 371 -24.07 -1.82 15.32
CA GLY A 371 -25.31 -2.59 15.32
C GLY A 371 -25.21 -3.99 14.70
N ASP A 372 -26.36 -4.70 14.59
CA ASP A 372 -26.41 -6.15 14.40
C ASP A 372 -25.83 -6.64 13.07
N GLU A 373 -26.07 -5.95 11.97
CA GLU A 373 -25.57 -6.37 10.64
C GLU A 373 -24.05 -6.28 10.52
N LEU A 374 -23.43 -5.31 11.21
CA LEU A 374 -22.00 -5.03 11.19
C LEU A 374 -21.32 -5.45 12.49
N GLY A 375 -22.06 -6.02 13.44
CA GLY A 375 -21.56 -6.33 14.81
C GLY A 375 -20.40 -7.32 14.84
N GLY A 376 -20.25 -8.18 13.81
CA GLY A 376 -19.10 -9.07 13.62
C GLY A 376 -17.89 -8.41 12.97
N GLY A 377 -18.02 -7.18 12.46
CA GLY A 377 -16.97 -6.46 11.75
C GLY A 377 -15.93 -5.79 12.67
N TYR A 378 -14.87 -5.28 12.08
CA TYR A 378 -13.68 -4.83 12.80
C TYR A 378 -13.56 -3.30 12.83
N TYR A 379 -14.50 -2.59 13.43
CA TYR A 379 -14.58 -1.13 13.42
C TYR A 379 -13.94 -0.51 14.66
N ILE A 380 -13.12 0.53 14.47
CA ILE A 380 -12.47 1.32 15.51
C ILE A 380 -12.82 2.81 15.33
N GLN A 381 -12.95 3.55 16.40
CA GLN A 381 -13.15 4.99 16.35
C GLN A 381 -11.87 5.71 15.92
N PRO A 382 -11.92 6.74 15.04
CA PRO A 382 -10.80 7.64 14.83
C PRO A 382 -10.34 8.22 16.16
N THR A 383 -9.06 8.04 16.48
CA THR A 383 -8.52 8.28 17.81
C THR A 383 -7.36 9.27 17.77
N LEU A 384 -7.41 10.30 18.62
CA LEU A 384 -6.34 11.28 18.76
C LEU A 384 -5.79 11.28 20.18
N PHE A 385 -4.47 11.24 20.28
CA PHE A 385 -3.73 11.43 21.53
C PHE A 385 -2.81 12.63 21.44
N LYS A 386 -2.79 13.49 22.49
CA LYS A 386 -1.74 14.48 22.71
C LYS A 386 -0.67 13.91 23.62
N GLY A 387 0.59 14.12 23.25
CA GLY A 387 1.71 13.61 24.03
C GLY A 387 3.05 14.18 23.55
N HIS A 388 4.11 13.42 23.76
CA HIS A 388 5.46 13.83 23.36
C HIS A 388 6.16 12.73 22.55
N ASN A 389 7.14 13.13 21.71
CA ASN A 389 7.75 12.28 20.71
C ASN A 389 8.43 11.01 21.26
N LYS A 390 8.73 10.92 22.56
CA LYS A 390 9.39 9.73 23.17
C LYS A 390 8.39 8.63 23.57
N MET A 391 7.09 8.88 23.54
CA MET A 391 6.08 7.86 23.79
C MET A 391 6.05 6.84 22.62
N ARG A 392 5.77 5.58 22.92
CA ARG A 392 5.74 4.51 21.91
C ARG A 392 4.71 4.76 20.81
N ILE A 393 3.57 5.38 21.13
CA ILE A 393 2.55 5.75 20.15
C ILE A 393 3.05 6.80 19.13
N PHE A 394 4.17 7.53 19.40
CA PHE A 394 4.86 8.42 18.48
C PHE A 394 5.98 7.74 17.71
N GLN A 395 6.54 6.66 18.22
CA GLN A 395 7.72 5.99 17.66
C GLN A 395 7.39 4.73 16.87
N GLU A 396 6.35 4.00 17.28
CA GLU A 396 6.00 2.71 16.70
C GLU A 396 4.83 2.82 15.72
N GLU A 397 4.86 2.00 14.67
CA GLU A 397 3.81 1.93 13.66
C GLU A 397 2.58 1.19 14.19
N ILE A 398 1.49 1.92 14.43
CA ILE A 398 0.22 1.35 14.87
C ILE A 398 -0.52 0.72 13.70
N PHE A 399 -0.49 1.38 12.54
CA PHE A 399 -1.16 0.98 11.30
C PHE A 399 -2.69 0.89 11.46
N GLY A 400 -3.27 1.99 11.94
CA GLY A 400 -4.70 2.14 12.19
C GLY A 400 -5.07 3.60 12.44
N PRO A 401 -6.34 3.94 12.68
CA PRO A 401 -6.84 5.31 12.76
C PRO A 401 -6.47 5.99 14.09
N VAL A 402 -5.18 6.01 14.42
CA VAL A 402 -4.65 6.59 15.67
C VAL A 402 -3.60 7.64 15.33
N LEU A 403 -3.89 8.89 15.68
CA LEU A 403 -3.08 10.06 15.46
C LEU A 403 -2.42 10.51 16.77
N ALA A 404 -1.10 10.67 16.75
CA ALA A 404 -0.32 11.19 17.87
C ALA A 404 0.02 12.66 17.61
N VAL A 405 -0.41 13.56 18.49
CA VAL A 405 -0.32 15.03 18.34
C VAL A 405 0.68 15.60 19.34
N THR A 406 1.62 16.41 18.83
CA THR A 406 2.56 17.17 19.67
C THR A 406 2.77 18.58 19.12
N THR A 407 3.37 19.44 19.92
CA THR A 407 3.70 20.81 19.53
C THR A 407 5.18 21.00 19.32
N PHE A 408 5.55 22.07 18.59
CA PHE A 408 6.92 22.54 18.43
C PHE A 408 6.96 24.08 18.48
N LYS A 409 8.13 24.69 18.73
CA LYS A 409 8.33 26.13 18.86
C LYS A 409 9.10 26.76 17.71
N THR A 410 10.04 25.98 17.15
CA THR A 410 10.93 26.45 16.07
C THR A 410 10.98 25.43 14.95
N THR A 411 11.40 25.88 13.78
CA THR A 411 11.58 24.98 12.62
C THR A 411 12.60 23.88 12.92
N GLU A 412 13.66 24.19 13.66
CA GLU A 412 14.70 23.22 14.05
C GLU A 412 14.11 22.13 14.95
N GLU A 413 13.29 22.50 15.93
CA GLU A 413 12.61 21.54 16.81
C GLU A 413 11.61 20.66 16.01
N ALA A 414 10.86 21.25 15.06
CA ALA A 414 9.98 20.48 14.18
C ALA A 414 10.77 19.45 13.38
N LEU A 415 11.91 19.81 12.82
CA LEU A 415 12.79 18.91 12.06
C LEU A 415 13.43 17.83 12.94
N GLU A 416 13.85 18.18 14.16
CA GLU A 416 14.36 17.21 15.14
C GLU A 416 13.29 16.16 15.45
N ILE A 417 12.07 16.57 15.82
CA ILE A 417 10.96 15.68 16.11
C ILE A 417 10.58 14.85 14.86
N ALA A 418 10.52 15.47 13.69
CA ALA A 418 10.16 14.81 12.45
C ALA A 418 11.12 13.66 12.11
N ASN A 419 12.43 13.90 12.29
CA ASN A 419 13.49 12.96 11.94
C ASN A 419 13.82 11.95 13.05
N ASP A 420 13.38 12.17 14.30
CA ASP A 420 13.62 11.28 15.44
C ASP A 420 12.65 10.09 15.42
N THR A 421 12.89 9.19 14.49
CA THR A 421 12.18 7.93 14.30
C THR A 421 13.06 6.94 13.53
N LEU A 422 12.81 5.64 13.68
CA LEU A 422 13.46 4.60 12.87
C LEU A 422 13.03 4.62 11.41
N TYR A 423 11.92 5.26 11.11
CA TYR A 423 11.27 5.29 9.80
C TYR A 423 11.66 6.54 8.99
N GLY A 424 11.35 6.50 7.70
CA GLY A 424 11.55 7.61 6.79
C GLY A 424 10.83 7.37 5.46
N LEU A 425 9.52 7.03 5.50
CA LEU A 425 8.74 6.75 4.29
C LEU A 425 8.10 8.00 3.72
N GLY A 426 7.23 8.67 4.48
CA GLY A 426 6.51 9.86 4.06
C GLY A 426 6.59 10.99 5.08
N ALA A 427 6.28 12.21 4.63
CA ALA A 427 6.09 13.40 5.47
C ALA A 427 5.19 14.42 4.78
N GLY A 428 4.50 15.26 5.55
CA GLY A 428 3.74 16.41 5.09
C GLY A 428 4.24 17.72 5.69
N VAL A 429 4.21 18.80 4.91
CA VAL A 429 4.55 20.15 5.34
C VAL A 429 3.46 21.11 4.88
N TRP A 430 2.92 21.89 5.80
CA TRP A 430 1.85 22.86 5.55
C TRP A 430 2.27 24.24 6.01
N THR A 431 2.39 25.16 5.07
CA THR A 431 2.79 26.55 5.31
C THR A 431 2.43 27.43 4.11
N ARG A 432 2.30 28.74 4.34
CA ARG A 432 2.20 29.77 3.28
C ARG A 432 3.55 30.45 3.02
N ASP A 433 4.54 30.22 3.88
CA ASP A 433 5.86 30.85 3.76
C ASP A 433 6.73 30.16 2.70
N ALA A 434 7.20 30.94 1.72
CA ALA A 434 7.99 30.40 0.60
C ALA A 434 9.37 29.85 1.02
N HIS A 435 9.96 30.38 2.10
CA HIS A 435 11.23 29.90 2.62
C HIS A 435 11.07 28.53 3.30
N GLU A 436 10.03 28.39 4.13
CA GLU A 436 9.70 27.09 4.75
C GLU A 436 9.34 26.04 3.70
N LEU A 437 8.56 26.41 2.66
CA LEU A 437 8.23 25.50 1.53
C LEU A 437 9.48 24.96 0.82
N TYR A 438 10.53 25.73 0.78
CA TYR A 438 11.78 25.31 0.12
C TYR A 438 12.74 24.55 1.03
N GLN A 439 12.93 25.01 2.27
CA GLN A 439 13.95 24.50 3.20
C GLN A 439 13.49 23.25 3.96
N VAL A 440 12.28 23.27 4.52
CA VAL A 440 11.79 22.22 5.41
C VAL A 440 11.72 20.85 4.73
N PRO A 441 11.11 20.70 3.52
CA PRO A 441 11.04 19.40 2.85
C PRO A 441 12.40 18.77 2.57
N ARG A 442 13.44 19.59 2.34
CA ARG A 442 14.81 19.12 2.06
C ARG A 442 15.53 18.61 3.30
N ALA A 443 15.13 19.06 4.48
CA ALA A 443 15.72 18.68 5.75
C ALA A 443 15.03 17.46 6.40
N ILE A 444 13.89 17.01 5.85
CA ILE A 444 13.19 15.84 6.35
C ILE A 444 13.78 14.57 5.72
N HIS A 445 14.12 13.60 6.55
CA HIS A 445 14.66 12.30 6.13
C HIS A 445 13.54 11.31 5.78
N ALA A 446 12.80 11.61 4.71
CA ALA A 446 11.74 10.75 4.18
C ALA A 446 11.87 10.61 2.66
N GLY A 447 11.46 9.45 2.14
CA GLY A 447 11.52 9.17 0.72
C GLY A 447 10.53 10.00 -0.11
N ARG A 448 9.39 10.36 0.49
CA ARG A 448 8.40 11.25 -0.11
C ARG A 448 7.97 12.34 0.87
N VAL A 449 8.05 13.60 0.43
CA VAL A 449 7.57 14.74 1.19
C VAL A 449 6.53 15.48 0.36
N TRP A 450 5.32 15.57 0.89
CA TRP A 450 4.24 16.38 0.31
C TRP A 450 4.24 17.79 0.90
N VAL A 451 3.98 18.78 0.08
CA VAL A 451 3.92 20.17 0.48
C VAL A 451 2.56 20.73 0.14
N ASN A 452 1.84 21.24 1.15
CA ASN A 452 0.48 21.77 1.04
C ASN A 452 -0.52 20.80 0.39
N GLN A 453 -0.25 19.51 0.52
CA GLN A 453 -1.13 18.39 0.21
C GLN A 453 -0.61 17.12 0.86
N TYR A 454 -1.36 16.02 0.77
CA TYR A 454 -0.94 14.69 1.22
C TYR A 454 -1.55 13.61 0.35
N HIS A 455 -0.96 12.40 0.29
CA HIS A 455 -1.45 11.22 -0.45
C HIS A 455 -1.61 11.37 -1.97
N ALA A 456 -0.85 12.26 -2.62
CA ALA A 456 -0.76 12.26 -4.08
C ALA A 456 0.33 11.25 -4.55
N TYR A 457 -0.07 10.29 -5.39
CA TYR A 457 0.80 9.22 -5.91
C TYR A 457 0.77 9.18 -7.44
N PRO A 458 1.35 10.17 -8.13
CA PRO A 458 1.40 10.12 -9.58
C PRO A 458 2.27 8.94 -10.04
N ALA A 459 1.81 8.22 -11.06
CA ALA A 459 2.59 7.18 -11.70
C ALA A 459 3.90 7.77 -12.24
N GLY A 460 5.00 7.02 -12.11
CA GLY A 460 6.33 7.47 -12.54
C GLY A 460 7.07 8.40 -11.58
N ALA A 461 6.47 8.78 -10.45
CA ALA A 461 7.21 9.44 -9.39
C ALA A 461 7.81 8.37 -8.46
N PRO A 462 9.16 8.24 -8.37
CA PRO A 462 9.79 7.20 -7.57
C PRO A 462 9.29 7.19 -6.13
N PHE A 463 8.90 6.02 -5.65
CA PHE A 463 8.39 5.79 -4.30
C PHE A 463 9.30 4.84 -3.52
N GLY A 464 9.61 5.17 -2.29
CA GLY A 464 10.39 4.32 -1.40
C GLY A 464 10.91 5.04 -0.16
N GLY A 465 11.30 4.27 0.84
CA GLY A 465 11.67 4.76 2.15
C GLY A 465 13.16 5.07 2.31
N TYR A 466 13.45 5.91 3.32
CA TYR A 466 14.76 6.06 3.95
C TYR A 466 14.81 5.20 5.22
N LYS A 467 15.98 5.04 5.81
CA LYS A 467 16.19 4.33 7.08
C LYS A 467 15.58 2.93 7.04
N GLN A 468 14.74 2.57 8.02
CA GLN A 468 14.10 1.26 8.11
C GLN A 468 12.74 1.17 7.39
N SER A 469 12.40 2.18 6.60
CA SER A 469 11.19 2.16 5.77
C SER A 469 11.38 1.50 4.40
N GLY A 470 12.59 1.10 4.04
CA GLY A 470 12.78 0.33 2.83
C GLY A 470 14.13 0.51 2.15
N ILE A 471 14.28 -0.21 1.03
CA ILE A 471 15.45 -0.17 0.15
C ILE A 471 14.99 -0.29 -1.30
N GLY A 472 15.61 0.48 -2.19
CA GLY A 472 15.17 0.60 -3.58
C GLY A 472 14.03 1.61 -3.75
N ARG A 473 13.49 1.64 -4.97
CA ARG A 473 12.34 2.48 -5.35
C ARG A 473 11.41 1.70 -6.26
N GLU A 474 10.11 1.94 -6.13
CA GLU A 474 9.06 1.52 -7.04
C GLU A 474 8.56 2.72 -7.85
N ASN A 475 7.96 2.50 -9.01
CA ASN A 475 7.44 3.49 -9.97
C ASN A 475 8.47 4.33 -10.73
#